data_1a1a127348f4121da197f2029f6bf839
#
_entry.id   1a1a127348f4121da197f2029f6bf839
#
_cell.length_a   1.000
_cell.length_b   1.000
_cell.length_c   1.000
_cell.angle_alpha   90.00
_cell.angle_beta   90.00
_cell.angle_gamma   90.00
#
_symmetry.space_group_name_H-M   'P 1'
#
loop_
_entity.id
_entity.type
_entity.pdbx_description
1 polymer ?
#
loop_
_entity_poly.entity_id
_entity_poly.type
_entity_poly.pdbx_seq_one_letter_code
_entity_poly.pdbx_strand_id
1 'polypeptide(L)'
;MKIFFYAICVAMVVSSCKKDETPTDYTKISTDGQMEAELTAPPKVPKPIGNRPAMKLKVNMEIKEQEGTMADGVTYTYWTFGGSVPGSFIRTRVGDEVEFHLKNHPDNKLPHNIDLHAVTGPGGGASSSLVAPGHEKVFSFKVINPGLYVYHCATAPVGMHIANGMYGLILVEPEGGLPPVDKEYYVMQGDFYTQGEYGAKGLQPFDMNKAVKETPDYVVFNGKVGSLTNGNELTAKVGETVRLFVGNGGPNLVSSFHVIGEIFDNVHVEGGALINKNVQTTLIPAGGSAIVDFKVETPGNFILVDHSIFRAFNKGALGILKVEGNENKKIYSGTIQEGIYLPEGGTIQNMPITKAAKTAPPKRTVADRIKIGKEIFETTCFACHQSEGQGIPNAFPPLAKSDYLNADSKRAIKTILHGLSGEVTVNGKKFNSIMPAQNLSDDEIANVMTYIYNSWGNNKTEVTPEMVKAQR
;
A
#
# COMPACT_ATOMS: atom_id res chain seq x y z
N MET A 1 83.17 15.26 -10.44
CA MET A 1 82.83 14.15 -9.53
C MET A 1 81.43 14.42 -9.02
N LYS A 2 80.39 13.82 -9.69
CA LYS A 2 79.01 14.01 -9.34
C LYS A 2 78.56 12.71 -8.61
N ILE A 3 78.18 12.86 -7.36
CA ILE A 3 77.71 11.79 -6.50
C ILE A 3 76.16 11.72 -6.70
N PHE A 4 75.62 10.60 -7.26
CA PHE A 4 74.24 10.33 -7.34
C PHE A 4 73.75 9.61 -6.05
N PHE A 5 72.87 10.25 -5.31
CA PHE A 5 72.15 9.58 -4.21
C PHE A 5 70.95 8.86 -4.79
N TYR A 6 70.92 7.54 -4.69
CA TYR A 6 69.71 6.71 -4.90
C TYR A 6 68.93 6.67 -3.61
N ALA A 7 67.78 7.28 -3.60
CA ALA A 7 66.78 7.10 -2.55
C ALA A 7 66.00 5.82 -2.82
N ILE A 8 66.18 4.80 -1.99
CA ILE A 8 65.37 3.55 -2.01
C ILE A 8 64.09 3.85 -1.26
N CYS A 9 62.95 4.01 -1.98
CA CYS A 9 61.64 3.99 -1.38
C CYS A 9 61.22 2.52 -1.07
N VAL A 10 61.30 2.16 0.20
CA VAL A 10 60.70 0.91 0.69
C VAL A 10 59.16 1.13 0.81
N ALA A 11 58.41 0.64 -0.14
CA ALA A 11 56.94 0.57 -0.04
C ALA A 11 56.58 -0.52 0.95
N MET A 12 56.16 -0.15 2.16
CA MET A 12 55.48 -1.06 3.07
C MET A 12 54.12 -1.39 2.49
N VAL A 13 53.97 -2.57 1.90
CA VAL A 13 52.70 -3.16 1.59
C VAL A 13 52.09 -3.61 2.91
N VAL A 14 51.20 -2.79 3.49
CA VAL A 14 50.34 -3.22 4.60
C VAL A 14 49.31 -4.14 4.01
N SER A 15 49.59 -5.42 4.00
CA SER A 15 48.58 -6.47 3.71
C SER A 15 47.61 -6.47 4.86
N SER A 16 46.48 -5.78 4.69
CA SER A 16 45.32 -5.91 5.55
C SER A 16 44.73 -7.30 5.31
N CYS A 17 45.18 -8.29 6.07
CA CYS A 17 44.46 -9.54 6.18
C CYS A 17 43.11 -9.23 6.82
N LYS A 18 42.04 -9.08 6.01
CA LYS A 18 40.70 -9.34 6.51
C LYS A 18 40.74 -10.76 7.01
N LYS A 19 40.60 -10.94 8.33
CA LYS A 19 40.22 -12.25 8.87
C LYS A 19 38.91 -12.61 8.22
N ASP A 20 38.89 -13.64 7.38
CA ASP A 20 37.68 -14.32 6.98
C ASP A 20 37.06 -14.88 8.28
N GLU A 21 36.16 -14.14 8.89
CA GLU A 21 35.34 -14.64 9.98
C GLU A 21 34.51 -15.78 9.41
N THR A 22 34.75 -16.98 9.88
CA THR A 22 33.90 -18.14 9.57
C THR A 22 32.46 -17.76 9.91
N PRO A 23 31.50 -17.92 8.99
CA PRO A 23 30.11 -17.58 9.27
C PRO A 23 29.62 -18.26 10.55
N THR A 24 28.95 -17.52 11.41
CA THR A 24 28.38 -18.07 12.66
C THR A 24 27.43 -19.21 12.35
N ASP A 25 27.66 -20.36 12.92
CA ASP A 25 26.75 -21.53 12.82
C ASP A 25 25.64 -21.38 13.85
N TYR A 26 24.56 -20.74 13.44
CA TYR A 26 23.40 -20.49 14.29
C TYR A 26 22.66 -21.73 14.75
N THR A 27 22.90 -22.90 14.15
CA THR A 27 22.34 -24.17 14.61
C THR A 27 22.89 -24.60 15.97
N LYS A 28 24.12 -24.16 16.30
CA LYS A 28 24.85 -24.51 17.52
C LYS A 28 24.68 -23.52 18.66
N ILE A 29 24.03 -22.37 18.41
CA ILE A 29 23.82 -21.38 19.47
C ILE A 29 22.86 -21.95 20.52
N SER A 30 23.28 -21.94 21.79
CA SER A 30 22.41 -22.26 22.92
C SER A 30 21.42 -21.14 23.19
N THR A 31 20.21 -21.52 23.57
CA THR A 31 19.20 -20.56 24.04
C THR A 31 19.35 -20.29 25.53
N ASP A 32 19.16 -19.03 25.94
CA ASP A 32 19.20 -18.60 27.33
C ASP A 32 17.84 -18.00 27.72
N GLY A 33 17.10 -18.77 28.54
CA GLY A 33 15.76 -18.39 28.98
C GLY A 33 14.64 -18.70 27.98
N GLN A 34 13.43 -18.31 28.38
CA GLN A 34 12.19 -18.49 27.63
C GLN A 34 11.33 -17.25 27.70
N MET A 35 10.64 -16.92 26.61
CA MET A 35 9.65 -15.84 26.58
C MET A 35 8.50 -16.17 25.63
N GLU A 36 7.38 -15.48 25.82
CA GLU A 36 6.27 -15.49 24.84
C GLU A 36 6.46 -14.39 23.83
N ALA A 37 6.22 -14.68 22.56
CA ALA A 37 6.32 -13.71 21.49
C ALA A 37 5.17 -12.70 21.57
N GLU A 38 5.49 -11.41 21.48
CA GLU A 38 4.50 -10.39 21.22
C GLU A 38 4.04 -10.52 19.76
N LEU A 39 2.73 -10.65 19.52
CA LEU A 39 2.12 -10.69 18.20
C LEU A 39 1.31 -9.40 17.99
N THR A 40 1.53 -8.72 16.87
CA THR A 40 0.85 -7.45 16.59
C THR A 40 0.08 -7.49 15.28
N ALA A 41 -1.11 -6.92 15.27
CA ALA A 41 -1.88 -6.69 14.06
C ALA A 41 -1.33 -5.50 13.25
N PRO A 42 -1.43 -5.51 11.90
CA PRO A 42 -0.99 -4.40 11.06
C PRO A 42 -1.74 -3.09 11.42
N PRO A 43 -1.13 -1.92 11.27
CA PRO A 43 0.24 -1.66 10.78
C PRO A 43 1.32 -1.71 11.87
N LYS A 44 1.00 -2.20 13.07
CA LYS A 44 1.93 -2.26 14.21
C LYS A 44 2.90 -3.43 14.09
N VAL A 45 4.09 -3.26 14.65
CA VAL A 45 5.11 -4.30 14.79
C VAL A 45 5.50 -4.47 16.26
N PRO A 46 5.93 -5.67 16.69
CA PRO A 46 6.49 -5.86 18.04
C PRO A 46 7.76 -5.03 18.22
N LYS A 47 8.09 -4.72 19.47
CA LYS A 47 9.30 -3.94 19.80
C LYS A 47 10.58 -4.62 19.27
N PRO A 48 11.60 -3.80 18.87
CA PRO A 48 12.92 -4.32 18.50
C PRO A 48 13.50 -5.23 19.59
N ILE A 49 14.15 -6.31 19.17
CA ILE A 49 14.73 -7.29 20.11
C ILE A 49 15.96 -6.78 20.86
N GLY A 50 16.64 -5.75 20.32
CA GLY A 50 17.88 -5.23 20.87
C GLY A 50 18.99 -6.29 20.93
N ASN A 51 19.78 -6.24 22.01
CA ASN A 51 20.93 -7.14 22.22
C ASN A 51 20.60 -8.39 23.07
N ARG A 52 19.32 -8.83 23.14
CA ARG A 52 19.00 -10.03 23.89
C ARG A 52 19.69 -11.27 23.32
N PRO A 53 20.03 -12.27 24.18
CA PRO A 53 20.53 -13.56 23.69
C PRO A 53 19.45 -14.30 22.90
N ALA A 54 19.85 -15.40 22.21
CA ALA A 54 18.90 -16.34 21.65
C ALA A 54 18.11 -17.01 22.77
N MET A 55 16.82 -17.19 22.59
CA MET A 55 15.87 -17.67 23.61
C MET A 55 14.97 -18.76 23.04
N LYS A 56 14.33 -19.51 23.94
CA LYS A 56 13.13 -20.28 23.58
C LYS A 56 11.96 -19.33 23.49
N LEU A 57 11.38 -19.20 22.28
CA LEU A 57 10.30 -18.27 21.98
C LEU A 57 9.01 -19.05 21.76
N LYS A 58 8.03 -18.85 22.63
CA LYS A 58 6.70 -19.42 22.47
C LYS A 58 5.84 -18.50 21.62
N VAL A 59 5.31 -19.00 20.50
CA VAL A 59 4.37 -18.29 19.62
C VAL A 59 3.00 -18.93 19.74
N ASN A 60 1.99 -18.16 20.16
CA ASN A 60 0.60 -18.59 20.25
C ASN A 60 -0.20 -17.94 19.12
N MET A 61 -0.52 -18.70 18.06
CA MET A 61 -1.25 -18.22 16.90
C MET A 61 -2.61 -18.89 16.79
N GLU A 62 -3.68 -18.10 16.77
CA GLU A 62 -5.04 -18.57 16.57
C GLU A 62 -5.49 -18.32 15.13
N ILE A 63 -6.10 -19.31 14.51
CA ILE A 63 -6.74 -19.21 13.20
C ILE A 63 -8.21 -18.89 13.40
N LYS A 64 -8.71 -17.87 12.66
CA LYS A 64 -10.13 -17.49 12.64
C LYS A 64 -10.65 -17.30 11.22
N GLU A 65 -11.79 -17.92 10.93
CA GLU A 65 -12.62 -17.61 9.77
C GLU A 65 -13.70 -16.63 10.21
N GLN A 66 -13.73 -15.43 9.62
CA GLN A 66 -14.64 -14.37 10.07
C GLN A 66 -15.05 -13.45 8.92
N GLU A 67 -16.28 -12.94 8.99
CA GLU A 67 -16.72 -11.90 8.08
C GLU A 67 -16.10 -10.56 8.47
N GLY A 68 -15.68 -9.79 7.47
CA GLY A 68 -15.10 -8.46 7.65
C GLY A 68 -15.35 -7.53 6.48
N THR A 69 -15.09 -6.24 6.66
CA THR A 69 -15.28 -5.24 5.61
C THR A 69 -14.11 -5.28 4.63
N MET A 70 -14.40 -5.48 3.33
CA MET A 70 -13.45 -5.39 2.22
C MET A 70 -13.37 -3.94 1.67
N ALA A 71 -14.53 -3.32 1.48
CA ALA A 71 -14.69 -1.96 1.01
C ALA A 71 -16.01 -1.39 1.55
N ASP A 72 -16.33 -0.14 1.26
CA ASP A 72 -17.60 0.47 1.69
C ASP A 72 -18.81 -0.34 1.20
N GLY A 73 -19.62 -0.86 2.15
CA GLY A 73 -20.77 -1.71 1.89
C GLY A 73 -20.44 -3.09 1.27
N VAL A 74 -19.18 -3.50 1.24
CA VAL A 74 -18.71 -4.80 0.74
C VAL A 74 -18.11 -5.58 1.89
N THR A 75 -18.60 -6.80 2.13
CA THR A 75 -18.04 -7.72 3.12
C THR A 75 -17.44 -8.96 2.45
N TYR A 76 -16.53 -9.62 3.16
CA TYR A 76 -15.82 -10.79 2.69
C TYR A 76 -15.57 -11.75 3.85
N THR A 77 -15.60 -13.06 3.60
CA THR A 77 -15.21 -14.04 4.61
C THR A 77 -13.71 -14.23 4.58
N TYR A 78 -13.02 -13.58 5.53
CA TYR A 78 -11.58 -13.74 5.70
C TYR A 78 -11.23 -14.99 6.48
N TRP A 79 -10.14 -15.63 6.09
CA TRP A 79 -9.45 -16.63 6.88
C TRP A 79 -8.15 -16.01 7.39
N THR A 80 -7.92 -16.05 8.69
CA THR A 80 -6.91 -15.19 9.30
C THR A 80 -6.00 -15.94 10.24
N PHE A 81 -4.76 -15.49 10.36
CA PHE A 81 -3.86 -15.80 11.45
C PHE A 81 -3.87 -14.66 12.46
N GLY A 82 -4.40 -14.88 13.66
CA GLY A 82 -4.48 -13.85 14.71
C GLY A 82 -5.63 -12.86 14.54
N GLY A 83 -6.65 -13.16 13.68
CA GLY A 83 -7.86 -12.34 13.53
C GLY A 83 -7.71 -11.08 12.68
N SER A 84 -6.62 -10.90 11.95
CA SER A 84 -6.40 -9.79 11.02
C SER A 84 -5.87 -10.27 9.67
N VAL A 85 -5.99 -9.42 8.65
CA VAL A 85 -5.33 -9.59 7.35
C VAL A 85 -4.49 -8.35 7.07
N PRO A 86 -3.19 -8.53 6.84
CA PRO A 86 -2.41 -9.75 7.04
C PRO A 86 -2.46 -10.23 8.49
N GLY A 87 -2.06 -11.47 8.68
CA GLY A 87 -1.92 -12.09 10.00
C GLY A 87 -0.90 -11.40 10.89
N SER A 88 -0.86 -11.77 12.16
CA SER A 88 -0.01 -11.10 13.16
C SER A 88 1.47 -11.11 12.78
N PHE A 89 2.15 -9.99 12.95
CA PHE A 89 3.61 -9.90 12.78
C PHE A 89 4.32 -10.68 13.88
N ILE A 90 5.28 -11.52 13.48
CA ILE A 90 6.13 -12.32 14.38
C ILE A 90 7.53 -11.74 14.32
N ARG A 91 8.14 -11.41 15.48
CA ARG A 91 9.50 -10.88 15.57
C ARG A 91 10.38 -11.82 16.37
N THR A 92 11.43 -12.32 15.74
CA THR A 92 12.39 -13.27 16.29
C THR A 92 13.81 -12.75 16.12
N ARG A 93 14.78 -13.43 16.74
CA ARG A 93 16.22 -13.23 16.55
C ARG A 93 16.85 -14.49 15.98
N VAL A 94 17.84 -14.34 15.12
CA VAL A 94 18.65 -15.48 14.67
C VAL A 94 19.19 -16.29 15.84
N GLY A 95 19.01 -17.62 15.78
CA GLY A 95 19.37 -18.54 16.86
C GLY A 95 18.25 -18.82 17.86
N ASP A 96 17.12 -18.11 17.83
CA ASP A 96 15.95 -18.44 18.65
C ASP A 96 15.43 -19.85 18.31
N GLU A 97 14.99 -20.57 19.33
CA GLU A 97 14.24 -21.81 19.20
C GLU A 97 12.76 -21.51 19.41
N VAL A 98 11.98 -21.60 18.33
CA VAL A 98 10.56 -21.25 18.34
C VAL A 98 9.73 -22.49 18.63
N GLU A 99 8.93 -22.44 19.70
CA GLU A 99 7.83 -23.38 19.96
C GLU A 99 6.54 -22.73 19.45
N PHE A 100 6.01 -23.26 18.35
CA PHE A 100 4.87 -22.67 17.66
C PHE A 100 3.58 -23.44 17.99
N HIS A 101 2.64 -22.75 18.61
CA HIS A 101 1.31 -23.24 18.95
C HIS A 101 0.30 -22.68 17.94
N LEU A 102 -0.16 -23.55 17.03
CA LEU A 102 -1.18 -23.21 16.04
C LEU A 102 -2.53 -23.77 16.48
N LYS A 103 -3.46 -22.88 16.78
CA LYS A 103 -4.81 -23.20 17.27
C LYS A 103 -5.83 -22.87 16.19
N ASN A 104 -6.70 -23.82 15.85
CA ASN A 104 -7.81 -23.60 14.94
C ASN A 104 -9.09 -23.42 15.74
N HIS A 105 -9.70 -22.20 15.64
CA HIS A 105 -10.88 -21.86 16.44
C HIS A 105 -12.02 -22.89 16.19
N PRO A 106 -12.78 -23.32 17.21
CA PRO A 106 -13.81 -24.34 17.07
C PRO A 106 -14.94 -23.96 16.13
N ASP A 107 -15.23 -22.67 15.95
CA ASP A 107 -16.27 -22.18 15.03
C ASP A 107 -15.85 -22.19 13.56
N ASN A 108 -14.57 -22.38 13.26
CA ASN A 108 -14.06 -22.48 11.90
C ASN A 108 -14.63 -23.72 11.20
N LYS A 109 -14.62 -23.70 9.87
CA LYS A 109 -15.22 -24.79 9.06
C LYS A 109 -14.16 -25.69 8.43
N LEU A 110 -12.93 -25.19 8.28
CA LEU A 110 -11.89 -25.83 7.50
C LEU A 110 -10.65 -26.16 8.35
N PRO A 111 -9.92 -27.22 8.02
CA PRO A 111 -8.58 -27.42 8.54
C PRO A 111 -7.62 -26.45 7.88
N HIS A 112 -6.63 -26.00 8.63
CA HIS A 112 -5.57 -25.09 8.18
C HIS A 112 -4.21 -25.57 8.68
N ASN A 113 -3.15 -25.07 8.06
CA ASN A 113 -1.77 -25.24 8.51
C ASN A 113 -1.00 -23.95 8.33
N ILE A 114 0.30 -23.96 8.58
CA ILE A 114 1.18 -22.82 8.34
C ILE A 114 2.50 -23.27 7.71
N ASP A 115 2.86 -22.60 6.62
CA ASP A 115 4.18 -22.61 6.00
C ASP A 115 4.86 -21.28 6.35
N LEU A 116 6.02 -21.36 7.00
CA LEU A 116 6.84 -20.18 7.32
C LEU A 116 8.11 -20.22 6.46
N HIS A 117 8.28 -19.28 5.55
CA HIS A 117 9.46 -19.19 4.69
C HIS A 117 10.77 -18.99 5.48
N ALA A 118 10.69 -18.60 6.75
CA ALA A 118 11.83 -18.53 7.68
C ALA A 118 12.32 -19.91 8.17
N VAL A 119 11.55 -20.98 7.93
CA VAL A 119 11.83 -22.32 8.45
C VAL A 119 12.54 -23.16 7.40
N THR A 120 13.74 -23.59 7.73
CA THR A 120 14.48 -24.59 6.93
C THR A 120 14.01 -25.99 7.30
N GLY A 121 13.07 -26.54 6.55
CA GLY A 121 12.49 -27.85 6.81
C GLY A 121 11.34 -28.19 5.84
N PRO A 122 10.86 -29.44 5.79
CA PRO A 122 9.82 -29.84 4.86
C PRO A 122 8.54 -29.01 5.00
N GLY A 123 8.14 -28.32 3.92
CA GLY A 123 6.95 -27.48 3.86
C GLY A 123 6.96 -26.34 4.86
N GLY A 124 8.13 -25.81 5.27
CA GLY A 124 8.22 -24.67 6.18
C GLY A 124 7.45 -24.84 7.51
N GLY A 125 7.17 -26.08 7.93
CA GLY A 125 6.32 -26.42 9.07
C GLY A 125 4.92 -26.92 8.69
N ALA A 126 4.47 -26.75 7.44
CA ALA A 126 3.11 -27.13 7.01
C ALA A 126 2.80 -28.63 7.21
N SER A 127 3.79 -29.49 7.01
CA SER A 127 3.66 -30.95 7.23
C SER A 127 3.37 -31.35 8.68
N SER A 128 3.75 -30.50 9.64
CA SER A 128 3.61 -30.74 11.09
C SER A 128 2.44 -29.98 11.72
N SER A 129 1.80 -29.07 10.99
CA SER A 129 0.87 -28.09 11.55
C SER A 129 -0.57 -28.19 11.07
N LEU A 130 -0.93 -29.19 10.23
CA LEU A 130 -2.33 -29.32 9.79
C LEU A 130 -3.24 -29.57 11.00
N VAL A 131 -4.14 -28.64 11.27
CA VAL A 131 -4.96 -28.60 12.46
C VAL A 131 -6.44 -28.41 12.10
N ALA A 132 -7.30 -29.33 12.59
CA ALA A 132 -8.74 -29.27 12.43
C ALA A 132 -9.37 -28.25 13.40
N PRO A 133 -10.59 -27.74 13.12
CA PRO A 133 -11.33 -26.87 14.03
C PRO A 133 -11.41 -27.47 15.46
N GLY A 134 -11.22 -26.64 16.47
CA GLY A 134 -11.23 -27.03 17.89
C GLY A 134 -9.94 -27.76 18.36
N HIS A 135 -8.90 -27.82 17.52
CA HIS A 135 -7.65 -28.48 17.86
C HIS A 135 -6.45 -27.51 17.87
N GLU A 136 -5.38 -27.98 18.46
CA GLU A 136 -4.08 -27.31 18.48
C GLU A 136 -3.01 -28.25 17.93
N LYS A 137 -2.04 -27.71 17.20
CA LYS A 137 -0.78 -28.37 16.83
C LYS A 137 0.38 -27.56 17.37
N VAL A 138 1.33 -28.27 17.94
CA VAL A 138 2.58 -27.68 18.44
C VAL A 138 3.75 -28.29 17.69
N PHE A 139 4.65 -27.47 17.19
CA PHE A 139 5.90 -27.88 16.56
C PHE A 139 6.99 -26.88 16.90
N SER A 140 8.23 -27.25 16.75
CA SER A 140 9.36 -26.38 17.02
C SER A 140 10.34 -26.33 15.86
N PHE A 141 11.01 -25.19 15.74
CA PHE A 141 12.06 -24.94 14.75
C PHE A 141 13.05 -23.92 15.29
N LYS A 142 14.22 -23.88 14.69
CA LYS A 142 15.24 -22.88 14.98
C LYS A 142 15.37 -21.94 13.80
N VAL A 143 15.33 -20.60 14.07
CA VAL A 143 15.55 -19.61 13.01
C VAL A 143 17.06 -19.37 12.86
N ILE A 144 17.58 -19.67 11.68
CA ILE A 144 19.02 -19.67 11.40
C ILE A 144 19.46 -18.67 10.33
N ASN A 145 18.52 -18.07 9.63
CA ASN A 145 18.79 -17.09 8.57
C ASN A 145 18.13 -15.75 8.91
N PRO A 146 18.90 -14.67 9.12
CA PRO A 146 18.31 -13.34 9.30
C PRO A 146 17.59 -12.88 8.04
N GLY A 147 16.44 -12.22 8.21
CA GLY A 147 15.65 -11.69 7.11
C GLY A 147 14.19 -11.47 7.47
N LEU A 148 13.45 -10.88 6.55
CA LEU A 148 12.01 -10.74 6.61
C LEU A 148 11.37 -11.77 5.69
N TYR A 149 10.47 -12.57 6.21
CA TYR A 149 9.90 -13.72 5.50
C TYR A 149 8.38 -13.71 5.55
N VAL A 150 7.75 -14.19 4.48
CA VAL A 150 6.32 -14.46 4.48
C VAL A 150 6.03 -15.76 5.22
N TYR A 151 4.88 -15.85 5.85
CA TYR A 151 4.24 -17.10 6.22
C TYR A 151 2.82 -17.13 5.64
N HIS A 152 2.30 -18.31 5.33
CA HIS A 152 0.97 -18.47 4.78
C HIS A 152 0.38 -19.86 5.05
N CYS A 153 -0.91 -20.03 4.80
CA CYS A 153 -1.53 -21.34 4.83
C CYS A 153 -1.15 -22.14 3.57
N ALA A 154 -0.74 -23.38 3.75
CA ALA A 154 -0.40 -24.33 2.68
C ALA A 154 -1.38 -25.50 2.58
N THR A 155 -2.56 -25.39 3.19
CA THR A 155 -3.64 -26.38 3.02
C THR A 155 -4.23 -26.27 1.62
N ALA A 156 -4.43 -27.39 0.95
CA ALA A 156 -5.03 -27.41 -0.40
C ALA A 156 -6.54 -27.05 -0.36
N PRO A 157 -7.02 -26.24 -1.31
CA PRO A 157 -6.33 -25.55 -2.42
C PRO A 157 -5.54 -24.33 -1.92
N VAL A 158 -4.20 -24.41 -1.97
CA VAL A 158 -3.30 -23.43 -1.33
C VAL A 158 -3.60 -21.98 -1.72
N GLY A 159 -3.73 -21.70 -3.03
CA GLY A 159 -4.01 -20.35 -3.53
C GLY A 159 -5.31 -19.76 -3.00
N MET A 160 -6.35 -20.59 -2.77
CA MET A 160 -7.61 -20.14 -2.19
C MET A 160 -7.43 -19.70 -0.73
N HIS A 161 -6.66 -20.44 0.09
CA HIS A 161 -6.41 -20.08 1.48
C HIS A 161 -5.65 -18.74 1.56
N ILE A 162 -4.64 -18.55 0.72
CA ILE A 162 -3.89 -17.29 0.64
C ILE A 162 -4.82 -16.14 0.18
N ALA A 163 -5.58 -16.34 -0.89
CA ALA A 163 -6.50 -15.34 -1.42
C ALA A 163 -7.64 -14.96 -0.45
N ASN A 164 -7.92 -15.79 0.56
CA ASN A 164 -8.86 -15.46 1.63
C ASN A 164 -8.19 -14.73 2.82
N GLY A 165 -6.89 -14.42 2.74
CA GLY A 165 -6.21 -13.58 3.73
C GLY A 165 -5.22 -14.31 4.64
N MET A 166 -4.95 -15.61 4.39
CA MET A 166 -4.07 -16.41 5.25
C MET A 166 -2.59 -16.23 4.91
N TYR A 167 -2.06 -15.05 5.19
CA TYR A 167 -0.65 -14.70 5.04
C TYR A 167 -0.22 -13.64 6.07
N GLY A 168 1.08 -13.56 6.35
CA GLY A 168 1.67 -12.57 7.23
C GLY A 168 3.18 -12.54 7.13
N LEU A 169 3.86 -11.81 8.03
CA LEU A 169 5.30 -11.67 8.06
C LEU A 169 5.91 -12.17 9.38
N ILE A 170 7.07 -12.83 9.24
CA ILE A 170 7.98 -13.18 10.33
C ILE A 170 9.34 -12.52 10.06
N LEU A 171 9.80 -11.70 11.00
CA LEU A 171 11.12 -11.09 10.99
C LEU A 171 12.07 -11.94 11.83
N VAL A 172 13.20 -12.32 11.24
CA VAL A 172 14.35 -12.89 11.95
C VAL A 172 15.43 -11.81 11.99
N GLU A 173 15.54 -11.09 13.09
CA GLU A 173 16.58 -10.07 13.23
C GLU A 173 17.97 -10.70 13.32
N PRO A 174 19.00 -10.03 12.78
CA PRO A 174 20.39 -10.47 12.97
C PRO A 174 20.80 -10.36 14.44
N GLU A 175 21.95 -10.89 14.76
CA GLU A 175 22.58 -10.67 16.06
C GLU A 175 22.81 -9.17 16.29
N GLY A 176 22.38 -8.64 17.43
CA GLY A 176 22.41 -7.21 17.73
C GLY A 176 21.22 -6.40 17.18
N GLY A 177 20.31 -7.03 16.46
CA GLY A 177 19.12 -6.37 15.91
C GLY A 177 19.38 -5.62 14.60
N LEU A 178 18.31 -5.03 14.05
CA LEU A 178 18.41 -4.09 12.95
C LEU A 178 18.87 -2.69 13.45
N PRO A 179 19.49 -1.85 12.58
CA PRO A 179 19.78 -0.48 12.95
C PRO A 179 18.54 0.25 13.46
N PRO A 180 18.63 1.07 14.51
CA PRO A 180 17.46 1.76 15.07
C PRO A 180 16.89 2.78 14.09
N VAL A 181 15.55 2.90 14.10
CA VAL A 181 14.79 3.90 13.36
C VAL A 181 13.72 4.52 14.28
N ASP A 182 13.15 5.66 13.90
CA ASP A 182 12.17 6.36 14.71
C ASP A 182 10.77 5.73 14.60
N LYS A 183 10.44 5.18 13.42
CA LYS A 183 9.13 4.56 13.13
C LYS A 183 9.31 3.23 12.41
N GLU A 184 8.53 2.24 12.83
CA GLU A 184 8.42 0.94 12.14
C GLU A 184 6.97 0.64 11.85
N TYR A 185 6.68 0.17 10.63
CA TYR A 185 5.33 -0.18 10.19
C TYR A 185 5.30 -1.47 9.39
N TYR A 186 4.18 -2.18 9.51
CA TYR A 186 3.86 -3.41 8.82
C TYR A 186 2.84 -3.13 7.72
N VAL A 187 3.23 -3.33 6.46
CA VAL A 187 2.38 -3.14 5.28
C VAL A 187 2.46 -4.39 4.41
N MET A 188 1.33 -4.96 4.03
CA MET A 188 1.32 -6.14 3.18
C MET A 188 0.23 -6.06 2.13
N GLN A 189 0.60 -6.30 0.86
CA GLN A 189 -0.33 -6.36 -0.26
C GLN A 189 -0.96 -7.75 -0.34
N GLY A 190 -2.21 -7.81 -0.80
CA GLY A 190 -2.89 -9.05 -1.14
C GLY A 190 -3.91 -8.87 -2.26
N ASP A 191 -4.15 -9.96 -2.99
CA ASP A 191 -5.07 -10.03 -4.12
C ASP A 191 -6.34 -10.76 -3.70
N PHE A 192 -7.51 -10.16 -3.93
CA PHE A 192 -8.80 -10.76 -3.61
C PHE A 192 -9.66 -10.90 -4.87
N TYR A 193 -10.24 -12.07 -5.03
CA TYR A 193 -11.00 -12.49 -6.19
C TYR A 193 -12.44 -12.74 -5.76
N THR A 194 -13.34 -11.83 -6.11
CA THR A 194 -14.73 -11.87 -5.69
C THR A 194 -15.67 -12.24 -6.85
N GLN A 195 -16.79 -12.94 -6.57
CA GLN A 195 -17.78 -13.25 -7.61
C GLN A 195 -18.39 -11.97 -8.19
N GLY A 196 -18.72 -11.01 -7.33
CA GLY A 196 -19.11 -9.68 -7.77
C GLY A 196 -17.91 -8.88 -8.29
N GLU A 197 -18.18 -7.88 -9.10
CA GLU A 197 -17.19 -6.91 -9.54
C GLU A 197 -16.81 -5.94 -8.42
N TYR A 198 -15.73 -5.16 -8.62
CA TYR A 198 -15.30 -4.16 -7.66
C TYR A 198 -16.46 -3.24 -7.22
N GLY A 199 -16.69 -3.14 -5.92
CA GLY A 199 -17.74 -2.32 -5.33
C GLY A 199 -19.13 -2.97 -5.25
N ALA A 200 -19.32 -4.21 -5.73
CA ALA A 200 -20.57 -4.95 -5.56
C ALA A 200 -20.90 -5.12 -4.09
N LYS A 201 -22.08 -4.65 -3.66
CA LYS A 201 -22.48 -4.57 -2.23
C LYS A 201 -22.81 -5.94 -1.64
N GLY A 202 -22.67 -6.04 -0.32
CA GLY A 202 -22.93 -7.23 0.47
C GLY A 202 -21.76 -8.20 0.55
N LEU A 203 -22.03 -9.39 1.04
CA LEU A 203 -21.04 -10.46 1.16
C LEU A 203 -20.62 -10.98 -0.22
N GLN A 204 -19.32 -10.93 -0.49
CA GLN A 204 -18.74 -11.38 -1.75
C GLN A 204 -18.07 -12.74 -1.56
N PRO A 205 -18.54 -13.79 -2.21
CA PRO A 205 -17.86 -15.08 -2.22
C PRO A 205 -16.58 -15.04 -3.05
N PHE A 206 -15.62 -15.91 -2.73
CA PHE A 206 -14.41 -16.13 -3.52
C PHE A 206 -14.74 -16.68 -4.92
N ASP A 207 -14.00 -16.22 -5.94
CA ASP A 207 -14.10 -16.69 -7.33
C ASP A 207 -12.81 -17.39 -7.78
N MET A 208 -12.86 -18.71 -7.88
CA MET A 208 -11.74 -19.54 -8.33
C MET A 208 -11.35 -19.26 -9.79
N ASN A 209 -12.30 -18.94 -10.67
CA ASN A 209 -12.02 -18.70 -12.09
C ASN A 209 -11.23 -17.39 -12.27
N LYS A 210 -11.59 -16.35 -11.54
CA LYS A 210 -10.83 -15.09 -11.53
C LYS A 210 -9.44 -15.30 -10.92
N ALA A 211 -9.32 -16.11 -9.87
CA ALA A 211 -8.04 -16.42 -9.24
C ALA A 211 -7.09 -17.16 -10.21
N VAL A 212 -7.57 -18.17 -10.92
CA VAL A 212 -6.79 -18.90 -11.93
C VAL A 212 -6.41 -18.01 -13.12
N LYS A 213 -7.25 -17.02 -13.47
CA LYS A 213 -6.98 -16.04 -14.52
C LYS A 213 -6.13 -14.85 -14.07
N GLU A 214 -5.77 -14.80 -12.79
CA GLU A 214 -4.99 -13.69 -12.19
C GLU A 214 -5.66 -12.31 -12.34
N THR A 215 -7.00 -12.27 -12.28
CA THR A 215 -7.80 -11.06 -12.44
C THR A 215 -8.54 -10.69 -11.16
N PRO A 216 -7.82 -10.23 -10.10
CA PRO A 216 -8.45 -9.86 -8.84
C PRO A 216 -9.34 -8.62 -9.01
N ASP A 217 -10.44 -8.58 -8.27
CA ASP A 217 -11.29 -7.39 -8.16
C ASP A 217 -10.67 -6.38 -7.20
N TYR A 218 -10.04 -6.85 -6.12
CA TYR A 218 -9.35 -6.01 -5.14
C TYR A 218 -7.88 -6.37 -5.06
N VAL A 219 -7.04 -5.35 -5.05
CA VAL A 219 -5.62 -5.42 -4.68
C VAL A 219 -5.43 -4.39 -3.60
N VAL A 220 -5.13 -4.79 -2.38
CA VAL A 220 -5.22 -3.90 -1.22
C VAL A 220 -4.00 -4.02 -0.31
N PHE A 221 -3.68 -2.96 0.40
CA PHE A 221 -2.81 -3.05 1.57
C PHE A 221 -3.62 -3.42 2.81
N ASN A 222 -3.03 -4.25 3.67
CA ASN A 222 -3.56 -4.66 4.95
C ASN A 222 -5.05 -5.07 4.90
N GLY A 223 -5.37 -5.92 3.91
CA GLY A 223 -6.58 -6.75 3.83
C GLY A 223 -7.86 -6.04 3.39
N LYS A 224 -7.89 -4.71 3.22
CA LYS A 224 -9.08 -3.98 2.79
C LYS A 224 -8.77 -2.65 2.13
N VAL A 225 -9.69 -2.15 1.33
CA VAL A 225 -9.64 -0.80 0.79
C VAL A 225 -9.68 0.20 1.96
N GLY A 226 -8.76 1.17 1.94
CA GLY A 226 -8.73 2.22 2.96
C GLY A 226 -8.12 1.81 4.30
N SER A 227 -7.44 0.68 4.40
CA SER A 227 -6.80 0.22 5.64
C SER A 227 -5.73 1.17 6.18
N LEU A 228 -5.05 1.89 5.30
CA LEU A 228 -3.99 2.88 5.60
C LEU A 228 -4.38 4.30 5.21
N THR A 229 -5.69 4.59 5.15
CA THR A 229 -6.28 5.92 4.93
C THR A 229 -7.43 6.09 5.93
N ASN A 230 -8.23 7.16 5.81
CA ASN A 230 -9.47 7.31 6.58
C ASN A 230 -9.30 7.41 8.10
N GLY A 231 -8.23 8.07 8.56
CA GLY A 231 -7.89 8.17 9.97
C GLY A 231 -6.97 7.04 10.47
N ASN A 232 -6.54 6.14 9.55
CA ASN A 232 -5.59 5.07 9.82
C ASN A 232 -4.25 5.28 9.09
N GLU A 233 -3.95 6.53 8.71
CA GLU A 233 -2.69 6.89 8.04
C GLU A 233 -1.49 6.51 8.92
N LEU A 234 -0.41 6.09 8.28
CA LEU A 234 0.89 6.02 8.93
C LEU A 234 1.36 7.45 9.24
N THR A 235 2.12 7.63 10.30
CA THR A 235 2.53 8.98 10.74
C THR A 235 4.03 9.08 10.98
N ALA A 236 4.63 10.20 10.59
CA ALA A 236 6.01 10.54 10.93
C ALA A 236 6.15 12.06 11.13
N LYS A 237 7.32 12.49 11.58
CA LYS A 237 7.71 13.90 11.66
C LYS A 237 8.91 14.14 10.76
N VAL A 238 9.01 15.35 10.22
CA VAL A 238 10.20 15.78 9.46
C VAL A 238 11.46 15.52 10.29
N GLY A 239 12.43 14.85 9.67
CA GLY A 239 13.70 14.43 10.27
C GLY A 239 13.70 13.00 10.82
N GLU A 240 12.54 12.36 11.00
CA GLU A 240 12.45 10.96 11.45
C GLU A 240 12.81 9.99 10.32
N THR A 241 13.38 8.86 10.72
CA THR A 241 13.63 7.69 9.84
C THR A 241 12.48 6.71 9.99
N VAL A 242 11.92 6.31 8.86
CA VAL A 242 10.81 5.35 8.76
C VAL A 242 11.31 4.04 8.19
N ARG A 243 10.96 2.94 8.82
CA ARG A 243 11.13 1.57 8.32
C ARG A 243 9.77 0.97 8.00
N LEU A 244 9.63 0.48 6.77
CA LEU A 244 8.48 -0.30 6.37
C LEU A 244 8.90 -1.76 6.20
N PHE A 245 8.27 -2.66 6.94
CA PHE A 245 8.30 -4.10 6.67
C PHE A 245 7.18 -4.39 5.67
N VAL A 246 7.57 -4.53 4.41
CA VAL A 246 6.61 -4.67 3.31
C VAL A 246 6.59 -6.10 2.82
N GLY A 247 5.40 -6.68 2.70
CA GLY A 247 5.20 -8.01 2.15
C GLY A 247 4.17 -8.03 1.03
N ASN A 248 4.18 -9.14 0.30
CA ASN A 248 3.17 -9.43 -0.71
C ASN A 248 2.66 -10.87 -0.52
N GLY A 249 1.45 -11.00 -0.01
CA GLY A 249 0.78 -12.29 0.15
C GLY A 249 0.37 -12.90 -1.20
N GLY A 250 0.23 -12.09 -2.23
CA GLY A 250 -0.27 -12.52 -3.51
C GLY A 250 -1.75 -12.94 -3.43
N PRO A 251 -2.13 -14.11 -3.98
CA PRO A 251 -1.25 -15.22 -4.40
C PRO A 251 -0.56 -15.07 -5.76
N ASN A 252 -0.98 -14.14 -6.62
CA ASN A 252 -0.54 -14.13 -8.01
C ASN A 252 0.31 -12.91 -8.39
N LEU A 253 -0.12 -11.69 -7.99
CA LEU A 253 0.44 -10.47 -8.55
C LEU A 253 1.71 -10.02 -7.83
N VAL A 254 2.70 -9.59 -8.61
CA VAL A 254 3.88 -8.88 -8.10
C VAL A 254 3.48 -7.48 -7.67
N SER A 255 4.00 -6.99 -6.56
CA SER A 255 3.86 -5.59 -6.12
C SER A 255 5.03 -4.75 -6.62
N SER A 256 4.75 -3.63 -7.27
CA SER A 256 5.73 -2.59 -7.58
C SER A 256 5.63 -1.49 -6.50
N PHE A 257 6.16 -1.76 -5.31
CA PHE A 257 5.98 -0.90 -4.15
C PHE A 257 6.74 0.41 -4.26
N HIS A 258 6.04 1.52 -4.09
CA HIS A 258 6.59 2.88 -4.11
C HIS A 258 5.90 3.76 -3.07
N VAL A 259 6.63 4.76 -2.56
CA VAL A 259 6.08 5.87 -1.77
C VAL A 259 6.24 7.14 -2.58
N ILE A 260 5.13 7.67 -3.11
CA ILE A 260 5.14 8.88 -3.93
C ILE A 260 5.63 10.06 -3.10
N GLY A 261 6.73 10.66 -3.54
CA GLY A 261 7.40 11.76 -2.86
C GLY A 261 8.65 11.37 -2.09
N GLU A 262 8.99 10.06 -2.02
CA GLU A 262 10.18 9.55 -1.32
C GLU A 262 11.10 8.74 -2.23
N ILE A 263 12.36 8.71 -1.84
CA ILE A 263 13.41 7.82 -2.35
C ILE A 263 13.87 6.97 -1.17
N PHE A 264 13.81 5.66 -1.31
CA PHE A 264 14.25 4.76 -0.25
C PHE A 264 15.77 4.80 -0.09
N ASP A 265 16.24 5.16 1.10
CA ASP A 265 17.68 5.20 1.42
C ASP A 265 18.29 3.80 1.33
N ASN A 266 17.57 2.82 1.87
CA ASN A 266 17.96 1.41 1.86
C ASN A 266 16.74 0.52 1.57
N VAL A 267 16.98 -0.50 0.74
CA VAL A 267 16.04 -1.60 0.51
C VAL A 267 16.78 -2.91 0.72
N HIS A 268 16.38 -3.68 1.72
CA HIS A 268 16.78 -5.07 1.85
C HIS A 268 15.97 -5.88 0.84
N VAL A 269 16.64 -6.28 -0.23
CA VAL A 269 16.01 -6.99 -1.36
C VAL A 269 15.52 -8.34 -0.89
N GLU A 270 14.25 -8.64 -1.18
CA GLU A 270 13.59 -9.88 -0.73
C GLU A 270 13.70 -10.12 0.78
N GLY A 271 13.80 -9.04 1.56
CA GLY A 271 13.95 -9.10 3.02
C GLY A 271 15.29 -9.64 3.52
N GLY A 272 16.23 -9.94 2.60
CA GLY A 272 17.52 -10.57 2.91
C GLY A 272 18.65 -9.60 3.25
N ALA A 273 19.89 -10.09 3.15
CA ALA A 273 21.08 -9.33 3.52
C ALA A 273 21.55 -8.32 2.46
N LEU A 274 21.11 -8.47 1.19
CA LEU A 274 21.47 -7.56 0.11
C LEU A 274 20.73 -6.24 0.27
N ILE A 275 21.49 -5.13 0.31
CA ILE A 275 20.93 -3.78 0.45
C ILE A 275 21.20 -2.98 -0.81
N ASN A 276 20.12 -2.56 -1.48
CA ASN A 276 20.16 -1.56 -2.54
C ASN A 276 19.93 -0.17 -1.94
N LYS A 277 20.64 0.83 -2.47
CA LYS A 277 20.54 2.22 -2.00
C LYS A 277 19.90 3.13 -3.03
N ASN A 278 19.24 4.20 -2.56
CA ASN A 278 18.62 5.24 -3.41
C ASN A 278 17.61 4.64 -4.41
N VAL A 279 16.71 3.81 -3.89
CA VAL A 279 15.74 3.07 -4.69
C VAL A 279 14.42 3.84 -4.76
N GLN A 280 13.87 4.02 -5.95
CA GLN A 280 12.57 4.69 -6.13
C GLN A 280 11.39 3.73 -5.95
N THR A 281 11.49 2.53 -6.54
CA THR A 281 10.43 1.51 -6.56
C THR A 281 11.08 0.14 -6.39
N THR A 282 10.55 -0.69 -5.50
CA THR A 282 11.05 -2.05 -5.30
C THR A 282 10.00 -3.09 -5.71
N LEU A 283 10.47 -4.17 -6.35
CA LEU A 283 9.60 -5.30 -6.70
C LEU A 283 9.51 -6.25 -5.51
N ILE A 284 8.29 -6.64 -5.18
CA ILE A 284 8.01 -7.63 -4.15
C ILE A 284 7.19 -8.75 -4.81
N PRO A 285 7.79 -9.92 -5.07
CA PRO A 285 7.09 -11.04 -5.67
C PRO A 285 5.97 -11.56 -4.76
N ALA A 286 5.01 -12.29 -5.33
CA ALA A 286 4.02 -13.01 -4.54
C ALA A 286 4.76 -13.98 -3.58
N GLY A 287 4.42 -13.96 -2.30
CA GLY A 287 5.12 -14.72 -1.27
C GLY A 287 6.48 -14.14 -0.87
N GLY A 288 6.78 -12.91 -1.26
CA GLY A 288 8.03 -12.21 -0.95
C GLY A 288 7.85 -10.99 -0.05
N SER A 289 8.98 -10.37 0.30
CA SER A 289 9.01 -9.22 1.20
C SER A 289 10.18 -8.28 0.90
N ALA A 290 10.17 -7.09 1.49
CA ALA A 290 11.32 -6.18 1.52
C ALA A 290 11.31 -5.38 2.84
N ILE A 291 12.51 -4.98 3.31
CA ILE A 291 12.63 -3.97 4.36
C ILE A 291 13.06 -2.67 3.69
N VAL A 292 12.29 -1.62 3.89
CA VAL A 292 12.48 -0.33 3.24
C VAL A 292 12.71 0.73 4.30
N ASP A 293 13.85 1.40 4.26
CA ASP A 293 14.21 2.49 5.17
C ASP A 293 14.37 3.79 4.38
N PHE A 294 13.82 4.88 4.92
CA PHE A 294 14.00 6.23 4.37
C PHE A 294 13.79 7.29 5.46
N LYS A 295 14.45 8.45 5.27
CA LYS A 295 14.29 9.60 6.15
C LYS A 295 13.36 10.62 5.51
N VAL A 296 12.34 11.06 6.23
CA VAL A 296 11.39 12.05 5.74
C VAL A 296 11.93 13.48 5.96
N GLU A 297 12.10 14.25 4.89
CA GLU A 297 12.76 15.56 4.91
C GLU A 297 11.81 16.76 4.73
N THR A 298 10.56 16.51 4.31
CA THR A 298 9.54 17.54 4.07
C THR A 298 8.18 17.10 4.64
N PRO A 299 7.33 18.02 5.13
CA PRO A 299 6.00 17.69 5.58
C PRO A 299 5.05 17.43 4.39
N GLY A 300 4.00 16.66 4.62
CA GLY A 300 2.95 16.40 3.63
C GLY A 300 2.35 15.01 3.73
N ASN A 301 1.53 14.66 2.76
CA ASN A 301 0.96 13.33 2.61
C ASN A 301 1.73 12.60 1.50
N PHE A 302 2.45 11.56 1.88
CA PHE A 302 3.18 10.69 0.97
C PHE A 302 2.33 9.46 0.70
N ILE A 303 2.17 9.06 -0.56
CA ILE A 303 1.21 8.04 -0.94
C ILE A 303 1.92 6.73 -1.19
N LEU A 304 1.64 5.71 -0.39
CA LEU A 304 2.08 4.34 -0.62
C LEU A 304 1.23 3.73 -1.73
N VAL A 305 1.85 3.15 -2.75
CA VAL A 305 1.16 2.54 -3.89
C VAL A 305 1.83 1.26 -4.36
N ASP A 306 1.03 0.34 -4.95
CA ASP A 306 1.53 -0.51 -6.03
C ASP A 306 1.60 0.38 -7.28
N HIS A 307 2.80 0.61 -7.83
CA HIS A 307 3.00 1.50 -8.98
C HIS A 307 2.49 0.90 -10.31
N SER A 308 1.93 -0.30 -10.28
CA SER A 308 0.94 -0.74 -11.28
C SER A 308 -0.35 0.04 -11.04
N ILE A 309 -0.36 1.30 -11.43
CA ILE A 309 -1.18 2.41 -10.94
C ILE A 309 -2.69 2.11 -10.87
N PHE A 310 -3.24 1.34 -11.80
CA PHE A 310 -4.64 0.94 -11.73
C PHE A 310 -4.95 0.03 -10.53
N ARG A 311 -3.96 -0.66 -9.97
CA ARG A 311 -4.13 -1.42 -8.73
C ARG A 311 -4.23 -0.51 -7.51
N ALA A 312 -3.49 0.60 -7.50
CA ALA A 312 -3.55 1.58 -6.43
C ALA A 312 -4.91 2.29 -6.40
N PHE A 313 -5.23 3.03 -7.46
CA PHE A 313 -6.39 3.92 -7.45
C PHE A 313 -7.72 3.24 -7.76
N ASN A 314 -7.72 2.12 -8.49
CA ASN A 314 -8.93 1.44 -8.93
C ASN A 314 -9.22 0.12 -8.21
N LYS A 315 -8.25 -0.46 -7.47
CA LYS A 315 -8.43 -1.72 -6.76
C LYS A 315 -8.05 -1.67 -5.28
N GLY A 316 -7.47 -0.54 -4.80
CA GLY A 316 -7.28 -0.24 -3.39
C GLY A 316 -5.89 -0.45 -2.81
N ALA A 317 -4.83 -0.74 -3.62
CA ALA A 317 -3.44 -0.83 -3.16
C ALA A 317 -2.85 0.57 -2.89
N LEU A 318 -3.45 1.28 -1.95
CA LEU A 318 -3.15 2.67 -1.60
C LEU A 318 -3.10 2.86 -0.09
N GLY A 319 -2.09 3.61 0.38
CA GLY A 319 -1.95 4.06 1.76
C GLY A 319 -1.41 5.48 1.83
N ILE A 320 -1.42 6.08 3.01
CA ILE A 320 -0.89 7.43 3.27
C ILE A 320 0.09 7.36 4.44
N LEU A 321 1.26 7.96 4.24
CA LEU A 321 2.17 8.36 5.31
C LEU A 321 2.03 9.87 5.48
N LYS A 322 1.41 10.29 6.59
CA LYS A 322 1.26 11.69 6.97
C LYS A 322 2.49 12.15 7.73
N VAL A 323 3.23 13.11 7.16
CA VAL A 323 4.42 13.69 7.77
C VAL A 323 4.11 15.10 8.26
N GLU A 324 4.32 15.33 9.56
CA GLU A 324 4.13 16.62 10.21
C GLU A 324 5.48 17.30 10.48
N GLY A 325 5.54 18.63 10.35
CA GLY A 325 6.74 19.40 10.64
C GLY A 325 6.85 20.68 9.83
N ASN A 326 8.01 21.31 9.89
CA ASN A 326 8.28 22.55 9.17
C ASN A 326 8.65 22.26 7.70
N GLU A 327 8.22 23.14 6.80
CA GLU A 327 8.62 23.10 5.39
C GLU A 327 10.14 23.23 5.23
N ASN A 328 10.70 22.46 4.33
CA ASN A 328 12.09 22.55 3.90
C ASN A 328 12.15 23.00 2.43
N LYS A 329 12.05 24.31 2.22
CA LYS A 329 12.02 24.91 0.87
C LYS A 329 13.32 24.73 0.07
N LYS A 330 14.42 24.30 0.70
CA LYS A 330 15.65 23.93 0.00
C LYS A 330 15.53 22.58 -0.71
N ILE A 331 14.68 21.69 -0.20
CA ILE A 331 14.41 20.38 -0.79
C ILE A 331 13.22 20.46 -1.73
N TYR A 332 12.13 21.11 -1.28
CA TYR A 332 10.92 21.27 -2.09
C TYR A 332 10.32 22.66 -1.85
N SER A 333 10.42 23.50 -2.85
CA SER A 333 9.98 24.89 -2.74
C SER A 333 8.48 25.10 -2.90
N GLY A 334 7.77 24.15 -3.47
CA GLY A 334 6.44 24.35 -4.06
C GLY A 334 6.54 25.17 -5.36
N THR A 335 5.40 25.69 -5.81
CA THR A 335 5.36 26.57 -6.99
C THR A 335 6.06 27.89 -6.69
N ILE A 336 7.13 28.19 -7.41
CA ILE A 336 7.89 29.46 -7.26
C ILE A 336 7.28 30.53 -8.14
N GLN A 337 6.91 30.17 -9.37
CA GLN A 337 6.32 31.09 -10.35
C GLN A 337 5.41 30.34 -11.29
N GLU A 338 4.29 30.97 -11.62
CA GLU A 338 3.39 30.54 -12.67
C GLU A 338 3.36 31.60 -13.77
N GLY A 339 3.29 31.18 -15.02
CA GLY A 339 3.26 32.12 -16.16
C GLY A 339 2.83 31.41 -17.45
N ILE A 340 2.54 32.25 -18.46
CA ILE A 340 2.20 31.75 -19.79
C ILE A 340 3.51 31.45 -20.54
N TYR A 341 3.66 30.23 -21.02
CA TYR A 341 4.77 29.85 -21.88
C TYR A 341 4.40 29.96 -23.34
N LEU A 342 5.01 30.95 -24.03
CA LEU A 342 4.87 31.17 -25.47
C LEU A 342 6.27 31.02 -26.10
N PRO A 343 6.62 29.85 -26.67
CA PRO A 343 7.84 29.72 -27.46
C PRO A 343 7.78 30.65 -28.70
N GLU A 344 8.94 31.13 -29.17
CA GLU A 344 9.06 31.98 -30.35
C GLU A 344 8.27 31.40 -31.55
N GLY A 345 7.36 32.20 -32.12
CA GLY A 345 6.47 31.75 -33.18
C GLY A 345 5.25 30.97 -32.71
N GLY A 346 5.11 30.72 -31.40
CA GLY A 346 3.93 30.06 -30.82
C GLY A 346 2.81 31.11 -30.66
N THR A 347 1.63 30.76 -31.11
CA THR A 347 0.40 31.38 -30.62
C THR A 347 0.05 30.67 -29.32
N ILE A 348 -0.66 31.36 -28.38
CA ILE A 348 -1.41 30.65 -27.32
C ILE A 348 -2.34 29.71 -28.09
N GLN A 349 -1.89 28.47 -28.25
CA GLN A 349 -2.83 27.42 -28.62
C GLN A 349 -3.62 27.18 -27.34
N ASN A 350 -4.81 27.78 -27.26
CA ASN A 350 -5.88 27.09 -26.62
C ASN A 350 -5.78 25.67 -27.19
N MET A 351 -5.52 24.67 -26.34
CA MET A 351 -5.50 23.24 -26.71
C MET A 351 -6.60 23.06 -27.76
N PRO A 352 -6.37 22.36 -28.88
CA PRO A 352 -7.32 22.37 -29.94
C PRO A 352 -8.68 22.03 -29.34
N ILE A 353 -9.47 23.07 -29.13
CA ILE A 353 -10.90 22.91 -29.22
C ILE A 353 -10.97 22.29 -30.61
N THR A 354 -11.15 20.94 -30.70
CA THR A 354 -11.63 20.38 -31.94
C THR A 354 -12.66 21.38 -32.38
N LYS A 355 -12.37 22.13 -33.46
CA LYS A 355 -13.38 22.94 -34.10
C LYS A 355 -14.46 21.95 -34.48
N ALA A 356 -15.29 21.60 -33.52
CA ALA A 356 -16.62 21.18 -33.80
C ALA A 356 -17.12 22.26 -34.73
N ALA A 357 -17.33 21.88 -35.98
CA ALA A 357 -17.95 22.72 -36.98
C ALA A 357 -19.00 23.56 -36.22
N LYS A 358 -19.18 24.85 -36.60
CA LYS A 358 -20.18 25.75 -36.06
C LYS A 358 -21.61 25.22 -36.31
N THR A 359 -21.89 24.03 -35.85
CA THR A 359 -23.23 23.50 -35.64
C THR A 359 -23.54 23.79 -34.19
N ALA A 360 -24.63 24.48 -33.95
CA ALA A 360 -25.16 24.68 -32.60
C ALA A 360 -25.11 23.32 -31.89
N PRO A 361 -24.66 23.25 -30.60
CA PRO A 361 -24.59 22.01 -29.90
C PRO A 361 -25.94 21.27 -30.03
N PRO A 362 -25.95 19.96 -30.31
CA PRO A 362 -27.19 19.23 -30.46
C PRO A 362 -28.01 19.41 -29.18
N LYS A 363 -29.29 19.73 -29.31
CA LYS A 363 -30.20 19.76 -28.16
C LYS A 363 -30.22 18.35 -27.54
N ARG A 364 -29.50 18.20 -26.42
CA ARG A 364 -29.49 16.95 -25.68
C ARG A 364 -30.58 16.98 -24.61
N THR A 365 -31.21 15.84 -24.40
CA THR A 365 -32.09 15.65 -23.24
C THR A 365 -31.22 15.43 -21.97
N VAL A 366 -31.80 15.65 -20.80
CA VAL A 366 -31.14 15.36 -19.51
C VAL A 366 -30.67 13.89 -19.47
N ALA A 367 -31.48 12.96 -20.01
CA ALA A 367 -31.12 11.56 -20.08
C ALA A 367 -29.87 11.29 -20.94
N ASP A 368 -29.77 11.96 -22.11
CA ASP A 368 -28.58 11.86 -22.96
C ASP A 368 -27.34 12.44 -22.26
N ARG A 369 -27.49 13.57 -21.57
CA ARG A 369 -26.39 14.18 -20.77
C ARG A 369 -25.92 13.25 -19.66
N ILE A 370 -26.84 12.62 -18.95
CA ILE A 370 -26.51 11.65 -17.90
C ILE A 370 -25.73 10.46 -18.47
N LYS A 371 -26.17 9.90 -19.60
CA LYS A 371 -25.49 8.75 -20.23
C LYS A 371 -24.07 9.11 -20.65
N ILE A 372 -23.89 10.19 -21.41
CA ILE A 372 -22.57 10.64 -21.90
C ILE A 372 -21.71 11.09 -20.72
N GLY A 373 -22.30 11.77 -19.75
CA GLY A 373 -21.61 12.25 -18.55
C GLY A 373 -21.09 11.11 -17.68
N LYS A 374 -21.78 9.97 -17.65
CA LYS A 374 -21.30 8.75 -16.98
C LYS A 374 -19.99 8.24 -17.62
N GLU A 375 -19.96 8.14 -18.95
CA GLU A 375 -18.77 7.70 -19.68
C GLU A 375 -17.57 8.63 -19.43
N ILE A 376 -17.80 9.96 -19.40
CA ILE A 376 -16.76 10.95 -19.07
C ILE A 376 -16.33 10.81 -17.61
N PHE A 377 -17.25 10.62 -16.69
CA PHE A 377 -16.94 10.42 -15.28
C PHE A 377 -16.05 9.18 -15.06
N GLU A 378 -16.39 8.06 -15.69
CA GLU A 378 -15.66 6.80 -15.57
C GLU A 378 -14.23 6.89 -16.13
N THR A 379 -13.99 7.74 -17.12
CA THR A 379 -12.66 7.90 -17.74
C THR A 379 -11.83 9.02 -17.12
N THR A 380 -12.44 10.05 -16.55
CA THR A 380 -11.74 11.27 -16.14
C THR A 380 -11.79 11.53 -14.63
N CYS A 381 -12.92 11.25 -13.99
CA CYS A 381 -13.17 11.65 -12.59
C CYS A 381 -13.08 10.50 -11.59
N PHE A 382 -13.34 9.29 -12.07
CA PHE A 382 -13.43 8.06 -11.27
C PHE A 382 -12.21 7.81 -10.38
N ALA A 383 -11.01 8.04 -10.90
CA ALA A 383 -9.76 7.73 -10.19
C ALA A 383 -9.70 8.40 -8.80
N CYS A 384 -10.19 9.63 -8.69
CA CYS A 384 -10.19 10.39 -7.43
C CYS A 384 -11.53 10.29 -6.69
N HIS A 385 -12.66 10.37 -7.42
CA HIS A 385 -13.98 10.45 -6.82
C HIS A 385 -14.69 9.10 -6.66
N GLN A 386 -14.14 8.00 -7.20
CA GLN A 386 -14.63 6.61 -7.11
C GLN A 386 -16.02 6.39 -7.71
N SER A 387 -16.39 5.12 -7.93
CA SER A 387 -17.61 4.73 -8.70
C SER A 387 -18.93 5.28 -8.15
N GLU A 388 -19.03 5.39 -6.83
CA GLU A 388 -20.22 5.89 -6.14
C GLU A 388 -20.08 7.37 -5.74
N GLY A 389 -19.09 8.05 -6.30
CA GLY A 389 -18.82 9.46 -5.95
C GLY A 389 -18.46 9.65 -4.48
N GLN A 390 -18.07 8.59 -3.77
CA GLN A 390 -17.75 8.65 -2.33
C GLN A 390 -16.41 9.32 -2.05
N GLY A 391 -15.57 9.51 -3.06
CA GLY A 391 -14.23 10.02 -2.93
C GLY A 391 -13.30 9.06 -2.20
N ILE A 392 -12.11 9.53 -1.84
CA ILE A 392 -11.17 8.84 -0.97
C ILE A 392 -11.04 9.67 0.30
N PRO A 393 -11.49 9.16 1.44
CA PRO A 393 -11.49 9.91 2.70
C PRO A 393 -10.13 10.52 3.01
N ASN A 394 -10.13 11.75 3.49
CA ASN A 394 -8.98 12.62 3.78
C ASN A 394 -8.07 12.94 2.58
N ALA A 395 -8.23 12.25 1.43
CA ALA A 395 -7.49 12.52 0.21
C ALA A 395 -8.35 13.27 -0.83
N PHE A 396 -9.48 12.71 -1.23
CA PHE A 396 -10.34 13.32 -2.25
C PHE A 396 -11.79 13.43 -1.76
N PRO A 397 -12.41 14.60 -1.87
CA PRO A 397 -13.74 14.82 -1.32
C PRO A 397 -14.81 14.00 -2.03
N PRO A 398 -15.89 13.60 -1.31
CA PRO A 398 -17.04 12.98 -1.93
C PRO A 398 -17.80 13.95 -2.83
N LEU A 399 -18.30 13.41 -3.94
CA LEU A 399 -19.30 14.07 -4.79
C LEU A 399 -20.72 13.61 -4.41
N ALA A 400 -20.84 12.42 -3.80
CA ALA A 400 -22.10 11.88 -3.32
C ALA A 400 -22.65 12.71 -2.16
N LYS A 401 -23.91 13.19 -2.29
CA LYS A 401 -24.60 14.02 -1.27
C LYS A 401 -23.73 15.19 -0.78
N SER A 402 -22.87 15.73 -1.66
CA SER A 402 -21.91 16.76 -1.30
C SER A 402 -22.60 18.10 -1.05
N ASP A 403 -22.50 18.60 0.18
CA ASP A 403 -22.98 19.95 0.54
C ASP A 403 -22.25 21.03 -0.27
N TYR A 404 -20.93 20.88 -0.44
CA TYR A 404 -20.11 21.80 -1.23
C TYR A 404 -20.54 21.87 -2.70
N LEU A 405 -20.78 20.71 -3.33
CA LEU A 405 -21.23 20.62 -4.72
C LEU A 405 -22.65 21.19 -4.88
N ASN A 406 -23.57 20.78 -4.00
CA ASN A 406 -25.00 21.13 -4.10
C ASN A 406 -25.32 22.59 -3.74
N ALA A 407 -24.42 23.29 -3.02
CA ALA A 407 -24.63 24.68 -2.60
C ALA A 407 -24.46 25.67 -3.73
N ASP A 408 -23.55 25.42 -4.70
CA ASP A 408 -23.26 26.38 -5.77
C ASP A 408 -22.74 25.71 -7.05
N SER A 409 -23.59 25.58 -8.05
CA SER A 409 -23.24 24.98 -9.33
C SER A 409 -22.21 25.78 -10.14
N LYS A 410 -22.16 27.11 -9.98
CA LYS A 410 -21.18 27.96 -10.67
C LYS A 410 -19.79 27.71 -10.11
N ARG A 411 -19.68 27.62 -8.78
CA ARG A 411 -18.42 27.24 -8.13
C ARG A 411 -17.95 25.82 -8.55
N ALA A 412 -18.86 24.87 -8.61
CA ALA A 412 -18.56 23.51 -9.04
C ALA A 412 -18.06 23.45 -10.50
N ILE A 413 -18.68 24.24 -11.41
CA ILE A 413 -18.23 24.39 -12.80
C ILE A 413 -16.82 25.00 -12.84
N LYS A 414 -16.58 26.10 -12.09
CA LYS A 414 -15.24 26.72 -11.99
C LYS A 414 -14.18 25.75 -11.47
N THR A 415 -14.53 24.90 -10.53
CA THR A 415 -13.61 23.86 -10.02
C THR A 415 -13.15 22.92 -11.12
N ILE A 416 -14.02 22.50 -12.02
CA ILE A 416 -13.61 21.67 -13.17
C ILE A 416 -12.78 22.47 -14.18
N LEU A 417 -13.17 23.72 -14.46
CA LEU A 417 -12.53 24.58 -15.46
C LEU A 417 -11.12 25.01 -15.05
N HIS A 418 -10.93 25.38 -13.79
CA HIS A 418 -9.71 26.04 -13.30
C HIS A 418 -8.95 25.21 -12.26
N GLY A 419 -9.50 24.04 -11.88
CA GLY A 419 -8.98 23.27 -10.77
C GLY A 419 -9.32 23.86 -9.41
N LEU A 420 -8.84 23.19 -8.38
CA LEU A 420 -9.04 23.58 -6.98
C LEU A 420 -7.78 23.26 -6.19
N SER A 421 -7.28 24.22 -5.44
CA SER A 421 -6.16 24.05 -4.51
C SER A 421 -6.48 24.66 -3.16
N GLY A 422 -5.87 24.15 -2.11
CA GLY A 422 -6.09 24.61 -0.74
C GLY A 422 -7.18 23.83 0.00
N GLU A 423 -7.40 24.19 1.25
CA GLU A 423 -8.34 23.52 2.13
C GLU A 423 -9.80 23.80 1.74
N VAL A 424 -10.59 22.74 1.61
CA VAL A 424 -12.04 22.80 1.43
C VAL A 424 -12.75 21.92 2.44
N THR A 425 -13.94 22.34 2.84
CA THR A 425 -14.79 21.54 3.73
C THR A 425 -15.94 20.95 2.92
N VAL A 426 -16.08 19.63 2.94
CA VAL A 426 -17.16 18.89 2.27
C VAL A 426 -17.81 17.94 3.27
N ASN A 427 -19.11 18.03 3.45
CA ASN A 427 -19.86 17.22 4.42
C ASN A 427 -19.28 17.29 5.84
N GLY A 428 -18.81 18.48 6.25
CA GLY A 428 -18.21 18.73 7.57
C GLY A 428 -16.78 18.20 7.74
N LYS A 429 -16.15 17.64 6.70
CA LYS A 429 -14.77 17.16 6.70
C LYS A 429 -13.87 18.07 5.86
N LYS A 430 -12.65 18.29 6.34
CA LYS A 430 -11.64 19.10 5.64
C LYS A 430 -10.84 18.25 4.68
N PHE A 431 -10.61 18.77 3.48
CA PHE A 431 -9.75 18.19 2.44
C PHE A 431 -8.77 19.27 1.99
N ASN A 432 -7.52 18.89 1.79
CA ASN A 432 -6.46 19.80 1.33
C ASN A 432 -5.65 19.11 0.22
N SER A 433 -6.34 18.77 -0.87
CA SER A 433 -5.77 18.12 -2.05
C SER A 433 -5.89 19.04 -3.25
N ILE A 434 -5.11 18.77 -4.28
CA ILE A 434 -5.17 19.51 -5.55
C ILE A 434 -6.07 18.74 -6.52
N MET A 435 -7.09 19.40 -7.04
CA MET A 435 -7.84 18.96 -8.21
C MET A 435 -7.32 19.74 -9.42
N PRO A 436 -6.67 19.08 -10.39
CA PRO A 436 -6.20 19.78 -11.57
C PRO A 436 -7.38 20.25 -12.44
N ALA A 437 -7.20 21.36 -13.18
CA ALA A 437 -8.13 21.78 -14.20
C ALA A 437 -8.33 20.68 -15.24
N GLN A 438 -9.58 20.44 -15.63
CA GLN A 438 -9.92 19.42 -16.61
C GLN A 438 -10.04 20.01 -18.00
N ASN A 439 -9.36 19.37 -18.97
CA ASN A 439 -9.42 19.82 -20.35
C ASN A 439 -10.63 19.20 -21.07
N LEU A 440 -11.82 19.68 -20.71
CA LEU A 440 -13.09 19.27 -21.28
C LEU A 440 -13.78 20.44 -21.98
N SER A 441 -14.51 20.16 -23.06
CA SER A 441 -15.37 21.14 -23.73
C SER A 441 -16.57 21.56 -22.87
N ASP A 442 -17.23 22.65 -23.22
CA ASP A 442 -18.41 23.11 -22.49
C ASP A 442 -19.54 22.07 -22.48
N ASP A 443 -19.72 21.32 -23.59
CA ASP A 443 -20.73 20.25 -23.67
C ASP A 443 -20.31 19.03 -22.81
N GLU A 444 -19.04 18.64 -22.77
CA GLU A 444 -18.54 17.55 -21.93
C GLU A 444 -18.65 17.89 -20.44
N ILE A 445 -18.31 19.10 -20.03
CA ILE A 445 -18.50 19.57 -18.65
C ILE A 445 -19.98 19.58 -18.28
N ALA A 446 -20.82 20.06 -19.18
CA ALA A 446 -22.26 20.05 -18.98
C ALA A 446 -22.82 18.66 -18.79
N ASN A 447 -22.33 17.68 -19.58
CA ASN A 447 -22.76 16.28 -19.52
C ASN A 447 -22.30 15.63 -18.20
N VAL A 448 -21.01 15.73 -17.87
CA VAL A 448 -20.48 15.11 -16.63
C VAL A 448 -21.06 15.74 -15.37
N MET A 449 -21.23 17.07 -15.35
CA MET A 449 -21.87 17.75 -14.21
C MET A 449 -23.34 17.36 -14.06
N THR A 450 -24.09 17.23 -15.17
CA THR A 450 -25.47 16.75 -15.13
C THR A 450 -25.54 15.33 -14.61
N TYR A 451 -24.62 14.44 -15.00
CA TYR A 451 -24.50 13.10 -14.44
C TYR A 451 -24.24 13.12 -12.93
N ILE A 452 -23.23 13.87 -12.48
CA ILE A 452 -22.86 13.97 -11.06
C ILE A 452 -24.05 14.49 -10.23
N TYR A 453 -24.73 15.54 -10.68
CA TYR A 453 -25.88 16.10 -9.98
C TYR A 453 -27.09 15.15 -9.94
N ASN A 454 -27.24 14.25 -10.92
CA ASN A 454 -28.32 13.27 -10.96
C ASN A 454 -27.96 11.91 -10.33
N SER A 455 -26.75 11.80 -9.79
CA SER A 455 -26.22 10.59 -9.16
C SER A 455 -26.14 10.73 -7.64
N TRP A 456 -26.12 9.62 -6.94
CA TRP A 456 -25.74 9.47 -5.52
C TRP A 456 -26.44 10.41 -4.52
N GLY A 457 -27.69 10.78 -4.82
CA GLY A 457 -28.52 11.59 -3.90
C GLY A 457 -28.22 13.10 -3.91
N ASN A 458 -27.63 13.60 -4.98
CA ASN A 458 -27.47 15.04 -5.22
C ASN A 458 -28.80 15.70 -5.67
N ASN A 459 -28.80 17.02 -5.89
CA ASN A 459 -29.97 17.87 -6.05
C ASN A 459 -30.64 17.84 -7.45
N LYS A 460 -30.20 16.95 -8.36
CA LYS A 460 -30.72 16.75 -9.72
C LYS A 460 -30.67 18.01 -10.64
N THR A 461 -29.68 18.87 -10.45
CA THR A 461 -29.47 20.04 -11.30
C THR A 461 -29.05 19.60 -12.71
N GLU A 462 -29.69 20.16 -13.75
CA GLU A 462 -29.20 20.13 -15.11
C GLU A 462 -28.16 21.23 -15.31
N VAL A 463 -27.01 20.92 -15.88
CA VAL A 463 -25.99 21.88 -16.31
C VAL A 463 -25.99 21.93 -17.83
N THR A 464 -26.04 23.16 -18.39
CA THR A 464 -26.02 23.35 -19.85
C THR A 464 -24.66 23.91 -20.31
N PRO A 465 -24.30 23.73 -21.59
CA PRO A 465 -23.07 24.32 -22.15
C PRO A 465 -22.97 25.84 -21.96
N GLU A 466 -24.10 26.54 -22.00
CA GLU A 466 -24.16 28.00 -21.80
C GLU A 466 -23.79 28.37 -20.36
N MET A 467 -24.23 27.56 -19.37
CA MET A 467 -23.86 27.75 -17.97
C MET A 467 -22.34 27.55 -17.78
N VAL A 468 -21.74 26.57 -18.45
CA VAL A 468 -20.30 26.33 -18.42
C VAL A 468 -19.54 27.48 -19.08
N LYS A 469 -19.95 27.88 -20.28
CA LYS A 469 -19.37 29.00 -21.04
C LYS A 469 -19.36 30.29 -20.24
N ALA A 470 -20.38 30.53 -19.44
CA ALA A 470 -20.48 31.74 -18.60
C ALA A 470 -19.50 31.76 -17.42
N GLN A 471 -18.77 30.64 -17.14
CA GLN A 471 -17.79 30.53 -16.06
C GLN A 471 -16.34 30.41 -16.56
N ARG A 472 -16.10 30.38 -17.89
CA ARG A 472 -14.76 30.38 -18.52
C ARG A 472 -14.04 31.70 -18.39
#